data_3cd0e0f4732e78a5b0ef86ab18f8e591
#
_entry.id   3cd0e0f4732e78a5b0ef86ab18f8e591
#
_cell.length_a   1.000
_cell.length_b   1.000
_cell.length_c   1.000
_cell.angle_alpha   90.00
_cell.angle_beta   90.00
_cell.angle_gamma   90.00
#
_symmetry.space_group_name_H-M   'P 1'
#
loop_
_entity.id
_entity.type
_entity.pdbx_description
1 polymer ?
#
loop_
_entity_poly.entity_id
_entity_poly.type
_entity_poly.pdbx_seq_one_letter_code
_entity_poly.pdbx_strand_id
1 'polypeptide(L)'
;MKYDTLGAYREYLATARRFRPDTIRTYYNRLDHLLEGQSLTHTVEKLDIAKIIENLSKITYKNHFSQSKNALLHFLAFLNISIRDEHLEEIEKLERNTRKKYRSLKKADFKEIDKKIKYLKNKKLKLSYQVMIETGLRVFEVAQITPNDCTISNDEIQLSFIGKGGKKEEVIILKKENPTLYENIKEKTETTKKADKMFYSAIYLQKEAQRLGITCHNLRRAYAKLEYKKTKSREDVRKKLRHTNIKTTNIYLRSKIKV
;
A
#
# COMPACT_ATOMS: atom_id res chain seq x y z
N MET A 1 -39.49 -0.36 6.75
CA MET A 1 -38.31 0.04 5.96
C MET A 1 -37.29 -1.08 6.05
N LYS A 2 -36.92 -1.69 4.93
CA LYS A 2 -35.80 -2.65 4.89
C LYS A 2 -34.51 -1.83 4.97
N TYR A 3 -33.83 -1.84 6.11
CA TYR A 3 -32.54 -1.21 6.24
C TYR A 3 -31.51 -2.14 5.57
N ASP A 4 -30.81 -1.65 4.57
CA ASP A 4 -29.59 -2.27 4.09
C ASP A 4 -28.48 -2.07 5.16
N THR A 5 -28.39 -3.02 6.07
CA THR A 5 -27.45 -2.98 7.19
C THR A 5 -25.99 -2.89 6.71
N LEU A 6 -25.65 -3.51 5.58
CA LEU A 6 -24.31 -3.42 4.99
C LEU A 6 -24.07 -2.05 4.34
N GLY A 7 -25.08 -1.46 3.73
CA GLY A 7 -25.03 -0.09 3.21
C GLY A 7 -24.80 0.93 4.32
N ALA A 8 -25.57 0.84 5.41
CA ALA A 8 -25.38 1.68 6.59
C ALA A 8 -24.00 1.50 7.23
N TYR A 9 -23.48 0.27 7.30
CA TYR A 9 -22.14 0.02 7.79
C TYR A 9 -21.06 0.64 6.87
N ARG A 10 -21.24 0.57 5.56
CA ARG A 10 -20.33 1.21 4.60
C ARG A 10 -20.27 2.72 4.80
N GLU A 11 -21.41 3.35 5.03
CA GLU A 11 -21.51 4.77 5.33
C GLU A 11 -20.86 5.11 6.67
N TYR A 12 -21.10 4.31 7.71
CA TYR A 12 -20.41 4.44 9.00
C TYR A 12 -18.90 4.39 8.88
N LEU A 13 -18.36 3.46 8.09
CA LEU A 13 -16.91 3.37 7.85
C LEU A 13 -16.37 4.61 7.14
N ALA A 14 -17.14 5.20 6.22
CA ALA A 14 -16.74 6.39 5.49
C ALA A 14 -16.80 7.66 6.35
N THR A 15 -17.85 7.85 7.10
CA THR A 15 -18.17 9.08 7.85
C THR A 15 -17.58 9.06 9.25
N ALA A 16 -18.03 8.16 10.12
CA ALA A 16 -17.64 8.10 11.51
C ALA A 16 -16.20 7.60 11.69
N ARG A 17 -15.77 6.60 10.93
CA ARG A 17 -14.40 6.02 11.00
C ARG A 17 -13.43 6.67 10.04
N ARG A 18 -13.89 7.42 9.05
CA ARG A 18 -13.09 8.10 8.02
C ARG A 18 -12.08 7.16 7.34
N PHE A 19 -12.49 5.93 7.09
CA PHE A 19 -11.65 4.97 6.39
C PHE A 19 -11.52 5.32 4.92
N ARG A 20 -10.37 4.98 4.33
CA ARG A 20 -10.16 5.17 2.89
C ARG A 20 -11.06 4.23 2.08
N PRO A 21 -11.50 4.65 0.87
CA PRO A 21 -12.37 3.83 0.00
C PRO A 21 -11.89 2.39 -0.19
N ASP A 22 -10.58 2.17 -0.36
CA ASP A 22 -10.01 0.82 -0.51
C ASP A 22 -10.13 -0.03 0.77
N THR A 23 -10.04 0.59 1.95
CA THR A 23 -10.24 -0.10 3.22
C THR A 23 -11.72 -0.47 3.39
N ILE A 24 -12.62 0.46 3.08
CA ILE A 24 -14.08 0.23 3.12
C ILE A 24 -14.44 -0.92 2.19
N ARG A 25 -13.98 -0.88 0.93
CA ARG A 25 -14.20 -1.96 -0.05
C ARG A 25 -13.67 -3.30 0.45
N THR A 26 -12.49 -3.30 1.06
CA THR A 26 -11.90 -4.53 1.61
C THR A 26 -12.76 -5.09 2.74
N TYR A 27 -13.18 -4.26 3.70
CA TYR A 27 -14.00 -4.70 4.82
C TYR A 27 -15.37 -5.18 4.37
N TYR A 28 -16.00 -4.45 3.45
CA TYR A 28 -17.25 -4.85 2.85
C TYR A 28 -17.17 -6.24 2.21
N ASN A 29 -16.24 -6.44 1.29
CA ASN A 29 -16.05 -7.73 0.60
C ASN A 29 -15.69 -8.88 1.55
N ARG A 30 -14.96 -8.59 2.66
CA ARG A 30 -14.65 -9.61 3.67
C ARG A 30 -15.87 -10.02 4.46
N LEU A 31 -16.70 -9.07 4.83
CA LEU A 31 -17.96 -9.33 5.54
C LEU A 31 -18.96 -10.06 4.67
N ASP A 32 -19.15 -9.62 3.44
CA ASP A 32 -20.03 -10.28 2.49
C ASP A 32 -19.71 -11.79 2.40
N HIS A 33 -18.43 -12.11 2.30
CA HIS A 33 -17.95 -13.50 2.28
C HIS A 33 -18.17 -14.26 3.60
N LEU A 34 -18.06 -13.59 4.76
CA LEU A 34 -18.29 -14.21 6.07
C LEU A 34 -19.79 -14.41 6.36
N LEU A 35 -20.61 -13.54 5.80
CA LEU A 35 -22.06 -13.53 6.02
C LEU A 35 -22.81 -14.34 4.95
N GLU A 36 -22.08 -14.99 4.05
CA GLU A 36 -22.65 -15.81 2.98
C GLU A 36 -23.65 -16.83 3.54
N GLY A 37 -24.88 -16.80 3.02
CA GLY A 37 -25.99 -17.64 3.49
C GLY A 37 -26.75 -17.07 4.69
N GLN A 38 -26.42 -15.88 5.19
CA GLN A 38 -27.19 -15.19 6.22
C GLN A 38 -27.98 -14.02 5.61
N SER A 39 -29.29 -13.99 5.89
CA SER A 39 -30.13 -12.87 5.48
C SER A 39 -29.98 -11.72 6.47
N LEU A 40 -29.30 -10.64 6.08
CA LEU A 40 -29.18 -9.41 6.86
C LEU A 40 -30.42 -8.50 6.73
N THR A 41 -31.50 -8.98 6.09
CA THR A 41 -32.72 -8.19 5.82
C THR A 41 -33.68 -8.16 6.97
N HIS A 42 -33.47 -8.93 8.04
CA HIS A 42 -34.34 -8.98 9.19
C HIS A 42 -33.55 -8.90 10.48
N THR A 43 -33.82 -7.84 11.23
CA THR A 43 -33.38 -7.58 12.62
C THR A 43 -32.07 -8.24 13.06
N VAL A 44 -31.13 -7.42 13.47
CA VAL A 44 -29.77 -7.74 13.96
C VAL A 44 -29.73 -8.88 15.00
N GLU A 45 -30.86 -9.24 15.57
CA GLU A 45 -31.05 -10.31 16.57
C GLU A 45 -30.77 -11.74 16.06
N LYS A 46 -30.53 -11.90 14.73
CA LYS A 46 -30.36 -13.24 14.12
C LYS A 46 -29.00 -13.48 13.47
N LEU A 47 -27.96 -12.76 13.86
CA LEU A 47 -26.60 -13.12 13.41
C LEU A 47 -26.15 -14.43 14.04
N ASP A 48 -26.02 -15.46 13.24
CA ASP A 48 -25.44 -16.74 13.66
C ASP A 48 -23.92 -16.60 13.73
N ILE A 49 -23.41 -16.26 14.90
CA ILE A 49 -21.97 -16.09 15.16
C ILE A 49 -21.21 -17.41 14.94
N ALA A 50 -21.80 -18.55 15.27
CA ALA A 50 -21.18 -19.86 15.07
C ALA A 50 -20.95 -20.11 13.55
N LYS A 51 -21.95 -19.80 12.72
CA LYS A 51 -21.82 -19.89 11.26
C LYS A 51 -20.78 -18.95 10.69
N ILE A 52 -20.66 -17.75 11.22
CA ILE A 52 -19.63 -16.78 10.82
C ILE A 52 -18.23 -17.32 11.16
N ILE A 53 -18.06 -17.90 12.36
CA ILE A 53 -16.79 -18.52 12.77
C ILE A 53 -16.48 -19.73 11.90
N GLU A 54 -17.46 -20.57 11.57
CA GLU A 54 -17.28 -21.65 10.60
C GLU A 54 -16.79 -21.13 9.25
N ASN A 55 -17.36 -20.04 8.72
CA ASN A 55 -16.89 -19.41 7.48
C ASN A 55 -15.48 -18.84 7.62
N LEU A 56 -15.17 -18.25 8.78
CA LEU A 56 -13.84 -17.75 9.09
C LEU A 56 -12.79 -18.89 9.13
N SER A 57 -13.15 -20.09 9.62
CA SER A 57 -12.28 -21.25 9.72
C SER A 57 -11.81 -21.77 8.36
N LYS A 58 -12.59 -21.53 7.29
CA LYS A 58 -12.25 -21.89 5.91
C LYS A 58 -11.12 -21.03 5.33
N ILE A 59 -10.75 -19.93 6.01
CA ILE A 59 -9.70 -19.01 5.55
C ILE A 59 -8.33 -19.49 6.02
N THR A 60 -7.55 -20.02 5.10
CA THR A 60 -6.24 -20.62 5.38
C THR A 60 -5.08 -19.64 5.47
N TYR A 61 -5.20 -18.44 4.88
CA TYR A 61 -4.10 -17.49 4.79
C TYR A 61 -4.21 -16.36 5.81
N LYS A 62 -3.14 -16.16 6.60
CA LYS A 62 -3.08 -15.22 7.72
C LYS A 62 -3.53 -13.79 7.39
N ASN A 63 -3.06 -13.21 6.29
CA ASN A 63 -3.45 -11.84 5.93
C ASN A 63 -4.93 -11.73 5.58
N HIS A 64 -5.49 -12.77 4.92
CA HIS A 64 -6.89 -12.84 4.59
C HIS A 64 -7.73 -13.00 5.84
N PHE A 65 -7.33 -13.93 6.70
CA PHE A 65 -7.96 -14.16 8.00
C PHE A 65 -7.97 -12.89 8.86
N SER A 66 -6.82 -12.24 9.07
CA SER A 66 -6.72 -11.02 9.90
C SER A 66 -7.57 -9.86 9.34
N GLN A 67 -7.67 -9.72 8.00
CA GLN A 67 -8.57 -8.73 7.40
C GLN A 67 -10.04 -9.06 7.66
N SER A 68 -10.43 -10.34 7.51
CA SER A 68 -11.80 -10.80 7.76
C SER A 68 -12.18 -10.68 9.23
N LYS A 69 -11.28 -11.09 10.14
CA LYS A 69 -11.46 -10.91 11.59
C LYS A 69 -11.68 -9.43 11.93
N ASN A 70 -10.81 -8.55 11.45
CA ASN A 70 -10.94 -7.12 11.74
C ASN A 70 -12.24 -6.53 11.18
N ALA A 71 -12.65 -6.94 9.97
CA ALA A 71 -13.91 -6.50 9.38
C ALA A 71 -15.11 -6.98 10.22
N LEU A 72 -15.08 -8.24 10.69
CA LEU A 72 -16.10 -8.79 11.57
C LEU A 72 -16.20 -8.03 12.91
N LEU A 73 -15.08 -7.85 13.60
CA LEU A 73 -15.06 -7.15 14.89
C LEU A 73 -15.55 -5.70 14.76
N HIS A 74 -15.18 -5.00 13.69
CA HIS A 74 -15.70 -3.67 13.40
C HIS A 74 -17.20 -3.65 13.12
N PHE A 75 -17.70 -4.68 12.42
CA PHE A 75 -19.12 -4.79 12.12
C PHE A 75 -19.94 -5.09 13.36
N LEU A 76 -19.50 -6.02 14.20
CA LEU A 76 -20.15 -6.31 15.47
C LEU A 76 -20.18 -5.08 16.40
N ALA A 77 -19.08 -4.33 16.45
CA ALA A 77 -19.05 -3.08 17.19
C ALA A 77 -20.01 -2.02 16.62
N PHE A 78 -20.17 -1.94 15.31
CA PHE A 78 -21.16 -1.08 14.66
C PHE A 78 -22.59 -1.45 15.03
N LEU A 79 -22.88 -2.75 15.13
CA LEU A 79 -24.17 -3.28 15.53
C LEU A 79 -24.40 -3.25 17.06
N ASN A 80 -23.42 -2.82 17.84
CA ASN A 80 -23.41 -2.88 19.29
C ASN A 80 -23.64 -4.31 19.86
N ILE A 81 -23.08 -5.31 19.13
CA ILE A 81 -23.13 -6.72 19.54
C ILE A 81 -21.83 -7.07 20.24
N SER A 82 -21.93 -7.54 21.49
CA SER A 82 -20.80 -8.12 22.22
C SER A 82 -20.56 -9.56 21.75
N ILE A 83 -19.29 -9.89 21.47
CA ILE A 83 -18.89 -11.27 21.20
C ILE A 83 -18.55 -11.97 22.52
N ARG A 84 -18.94 -13.22 22.68
CA ARG A 84 -18.64 -14.01 23.90
C ARG A 84 -17.16 -14.37 23.92
N ASP A 85 -16.57 -14.48 25.10
CA ASP A 85 -15.14 -14.80 25.27
C ASP A 85 -14.77 -16.14 24.61
N GLU A 86 -15.64 -17.16 24.70
CA GLU A 86 -15.46 -18.46 24.03
C GLU A 86 -15.28 -18.33 22.52
N HIS A 87 -16.05 -17.45 21.87
CA HIS A 87 -15.91 -17.19 20.42
C HIS A 87 -14.64 -16.43 20.10
N LEU A 88 -14.21 -15.49 20.96
CA LEU A 88 -12.93 -14.79 20.79
C LEU A 88 -11.75 -15.74 20.88
N GLU A 89 -11.75 -16.64 21.87
CA GLU A 89 -10.73 -17.67 22.02
C GLU A 89 -10.66 -18.61 20.80
N GLU A 90 -11.83 -19.00 20.28
CA GLU A 90 -11.91 -19.82 19.06
C GLU A 90 -11.32 -19.08 17.85
N ILE A 91 -11.67 -17.82 17.64
CA ILE A 91 -11.13 -16.98 16.56
C ILE A 91 -9.60 -16.84 16.69
N GLU A 92 -9.08 -16.67 17.91
CA GLU A 92 -7.64 -16.60 18.15
C GLU A 92 -6.93 -17.92 17.88
N LYS A 93 -7.55 -19.05 18.22
CA LYS A 93 -7.04 -20.39 17.90
C LYS A 93 -6.98 -20.60 16.39
N LEU A 94 -8.04 -20.22 15.68
CA LEU A 94 -8.08 -20.25 14.21
C LEU A 94 -6.99 -19.37 13.59
N GLU A 95 -6.76 -18.16 14.12
CA GLU A 95 -5.71 -17.26 13.62
C GLU A 95 -4.31 -17.86 13.76
N ARG A 96 -4.02 -18.55 14.89
CA ARG A 96 -2.75 -19.24 15.12
C ARG A 96 -2.48 -20.34 14.09
N ASN A 97 -3.53 -21.02 13.63
CA ASN A 97 -3.46 -22.11 12.66
C ASN A 97 -3.32 -21.62 11.21
N THR A 98 -3.46 -20.33 10.93
CA THR A 98 -3.36 -19.78 9.59
C THR A 98 -1.92 -19.79 9.05
N ARG A 99 -1.77 -20.13 7.76
CA ARG A 99 -0.47 -20.15 7.09
C ARG A 99 -0.08 -18.76 6.58
N LYS A 100 1.17 -18.37 6.80
CA LYS A 100 1.72 -17.20 6.11
C LYS A 100 1.87 -17.53 4.63
N LYS A 101 1.15 -16.86 3.74
CA LYS A 101 1.43 -16.93 2.32
C LYS A 101 2.75 -16.19 2.06
N TYR A 102 3.85 -16.91 2.11
CA TYR A 102 5.11 -16.38 1.58
C TYR A 102 4.95 -16.31 0.06
N ARG A 103 4.65 -15.13 -0.46
CA ARG A 103 4.98 -14.86 -1.85
C ARG A 103 6.49 -15.08 -1.94
N SER A 104 6.91 -16.11 -2.66
CA SER A 104 8.31 -16.26 -3.01
C SER A 104 8.66 -15.00 -3.79
N LEU A 105 9.28 -14.04 -3.11
CA LEU A 105 9.83 -12.87 -3.77
C LEU A 105 10.91 -13.47 -4.68
N LYS A 106 10.64 -13.50 -5.99
CA LYS A 106 11.65 -13.86 -6.97
C LYS A 106 12.88 -13.06 -6.63
N LYS A 107 14.04 -13.74 -6.59
CA LYS A 107 15.32 -13.05 -6.44
C LYS A 107 15.37 -12.02 -7.55
N ALA A 108 15.34 -10.75 -7.22
CA ALA A 108 15.43 -9.69 -8.20
C ALA A 108 16.84 -9.08 -8.07
N ASP A 109 17.57 -9.06 -9.15
CA ASP A 109 18.84 -8.35 -9.24
C ASP A 109 18.56 -6.89 -9.63
N PHE A 110 19.03 -5.98 -8.79
CA PHE A 110 18.80 -4.55 -9.04
C PHE A 110 19.48 -4.09 -10.35
N LYS A 111 20.65 -4.63 -10.68
CA LYS A 111 21.34 -4.29 -11.93
C LYS A 111 20.51 -4.67 -13.16
N GLU A 112 19.85 -5.84 -13.13
CA GLU A 112 18.93 -6.24 -14.21
C GLU A 112 17.69 -5.33 -14.26
N ILE A 113 17.14 -4.97 -13.09
CA ILE A 113 15.98 -4.07 -13.00
C ILE A 113 16.33 -2.71 -13.58
N ASP A 114 17.44 -2.13 -13.15
CA ASP A 114 17.93 -0.83 -13.61
C ASP A 114 18.19 -0.85 -15.13
N LYS A 115 18.84 -1.92 -15.62
CA LYS A 115 19.04 -2.12 -17.06
C LYS A 115 17.71 -2.13 -17.82
N LYS A 116 16.74 -2.94 -17.40
CA LYS A 116 15.40 -2.99 -18.02
C LYS A 116 14.72 -1.63 -18.05
N ILE A 117 14.81 -0.86 -16.96
CA ILE A 117 14.24 0.48 -16.89
C ILE A 117 14.95 1.46 -17.80
N LYS A 118 16.27 1.41 -17.88
CA LYS A 118 17.08 2.26 -18.77
C LYS A 118 16.72 2.08 -20.25
N TYR A 119 16.37 0.86 -20.67
CA TYR A 119 15.97 0.56 -22.05
C TYR A 119 14.49 0.77 -22.37
N LEU A 120 13.68 1.25 -21.43
CA LEU A 120 12.29 1.58 -21.72
C LEU A 120 12.20 2.72 -22.75
N LYS A 121 11.50 2.46 -23.86
CA LYS A 121 11.22 3.48 -24.90
C LYS A 121 10.24 4.55 -24.40
N ASN A 122 9.28 4.17 -23.55
CA ASN A 122 8.32 5.09 -22.96
C ASN A 122 8.99 5.98 -21.90
N LYS A 123 9.33 7.21 -22.28
CA LYS A 123 10.02 8.19 -21.41
C LYS A 123 9.26 8.46 -20.09
N LYS A 124 7.93 8.62 -20.15
CA LYS A 124 7.10 8.87 -18.95
C LYS A 124 7.13 7.68 -17.99
N LEU A 125 7.07 6.46 -18.50
CA LEU A 125 7.16 5.24 -17.70
C LEU A 125 8.55 5.08 -17.07
N LYS A 126 9.59 5.30 -17.86
CA LYS A 126 10.99 5.29 -17.42
C LYS A 126 11.21 6.27 -16.28
N LEU A 127 10.80 7.52 -16.44
CA LEU A 127 10.93 8.57 -15.43
C LEU A 127 10.16 8.21 -14.15
N SER A 128 8.95 7.65 -14.26
CA SER A 128 8.17 7.20 -13.10
C SER A 128 8.95 6.20 -12.23
N TYR A 129 9.61 5.22 -12.85
CA TYR A 129 10.40 4.23 -12.13
C TYR A 129 11.71 4.78 -11.59
N GLN A 130 12.37 5.68 -12.33
CA GLN A 130 13.59 6.35 -11.87
C GLN A 130 13.32 7.16 -10.60
N VAL A 131 12.23 7.93 -10.56
CA VAL A 131 11.81 8.64 -9.34
C VAL A 131 11.62 7.65 -8.17
N MET A 132 10.96 6.51 -8.40
CA MET A 132 10.76 5.52 -7.34
C MET A 132 12.07 4.90 -6.83
N ILE A 133 13.05 4.69 -7.71
CA ILE A 133 14.37 4.12 -7.36
C ILE A 133 15.20 5.12 -6.56
N GLU A 134 15.20 6.39 -6.97
CA GLU A 134 16.08 7.41 -6.38
C GLU A 134 15.51 8.07 -5.11
N THR A 135 14.18 8.02 -4.93
CA THR A 135 13.52 8.66 -3.78
C THR A 135 12.88 7.67 -2.81
N GLY A 136 12.74 6.42 -3.23
CA GLY A 136 12.01 5.41 -2.48
C GLY A 136 10.52 5.70 -2.32
N LEU A 137 9.92 6.59 -3.10
CA LEU A 137 8.48 6.86 -3.08
C LEU A 137 7.64 5.61 -3.36
N ARG A 138 6.46 5.54 -2.75
CA ARG A 138 5.47 4.51 -3.08
C ARG A 138 4.83 4.82 -4.42
N VAL A 139 4.38 3.80 -5.13
CA VAL A 139 3.73 3.97 -6.44
C VAL A 139 2.54 4.94 -6.39
N PHE A 140 1.75 4.92 -5.32
CA PHE A 140 0.63 5.84 -5.14
C PHE A 140 1.09 7.28 -4.84
N GLU A 141 2.24 7.45 -4.20
CA GLU A 141 2.85 8.75 -3.94
C GLU A 141 3.35 9.38 -5.25
N VAL A 142 4.05 8.61 -6.10
CA VAL A 142 4.48 9.07 -7.42
C VAL A 142 3.29 9.39 -8.32
N ALA A 143 2.28 8.55 -8.37
CA ALA A 143 1.14 8.69 -9.27
C ALA A 143 0.28 9.94 -9.02
N GLN A 144 0.38 10.57 -7.85
CA GLN A 144 -0.41 11.77 -7.53
C GLN A 144 0.30 13.08 -7.85
N ILE A 145 1.62 13.09 -8.08
CA ILE A 145 2.42 14.29 -8.27
C ILE A 145 1.98 15.06 -9.51
N THR A 146 1.78 16.36 -9.33
CA THR A 146 1.52 17.36 -10.37
C THR A 146 2.67 18.36 -10.44
N PRO A 147 2.77 19.23 -11.45
CA PRO A 147 3.75 20.32 -11.46
C PRO A 147 3.67 21.23 -10.24
N ASN A 148 2.48 21.44 -9.65
CA ASN A 148 2.31 22.25 -8.44
C ASN A 148 2.94 21.63 -7.18
N ASP A 149 3.25 20.33 -7.21
CA ASP A 149 3.89 19.62 -6.12
C ASP A 149 5.43 19.65 -6.24
N CYS A 150 5.97 20.35 -7.27
CA CYS A 150 7.40 20.46 -7.55
C CYS A 150 7.89 21.87 -7.27
N THR A 151 8.85 21.99 -6.36
CA THR A 151 9.63 23.23 -6.16
C THR A 151 11.03 23.00 -6.73
N ILE A 152 11.43 23.80 -7.71
CA ILE A 152 12.68 23.64 -8.45
C ILE A 152 13.60 24.81 -8.12
N SER A 153 14.82 24.53 -7.66
CA SER A 153 15.93 25.45 -7.53
C SER A 153 17.09 25.04 -8.44
N ASN A 154 18.18 25.78 -8.46
CA ASN A 154 19.35 25.45 -9.29
C ASN A 154 20.00 24.10 -8.91
N ASP A 155 19.91 23.71 -7.63
CA ASP A 155 20.65 22.59 -7.08
C ASP A 155 19.78 21.39 -6.69
N GLU A 156 18.46 21.61 -6.54
CA GLU A 156 17.56 20.56 -6.07
C GLU A 156 16.14 20.72 -6.59
N ILE A 157 15.42 19.61 -6.59
CA ILE A 157 13.98 19.54 -6.78
C ILE A 157 13.36 18.94 -5.52
N GLN A 158 12.44 19.67 -4.91
CA GLN A 158 11.59 19.20 -3.83
C GLN A 158 10.25 18.71 -4.41
N LEU A 159 9.91 17.45 -4.14
CA LEU A 159 8.63 16.86 -4.50
C LEU A 159 7.76 16.72 -3.25
N SER A 160 6.63 17.42 -3.22
CA SER A 160 5.62 17.31 -2.17
C SER A 160 4.56 16.28 -2.56
N PHE A 161 4.00 15.56 -1.58
CA PHE A 161 2.96 14.56 -1.83
C PHE A 161 2.20 14.22 -0.54
N ILE A 162 1.04 13.58 -0.71
CA ILE A 162 0.29 13.06 0.44
C ILE A 162 0.70 11.63 0.71
N GLY A 163 1.36 11.41 1.83
CA GLY A 163 1.83 10.11 2.29
C GLY A 163 0.74 9.23 2.91
N LYS A 164 1.16 8.09 3.46
CA LYS A 164 0.25 7.19 4.18
C LYS A 164 -0.32 7.88 5.42
N GLY A 165 -1.64 7.86 5.57
CA GLY A 165 -2.34 8.51 6.69
C GLY A 165 -2.74 9.96 6.41
N GLY A 166 -2.61 10.44 5.13
CA GLY A 166 -3.04 11.78 4.75
C GLY A 166 -2.06 12.90 5.13
N LYS A 167 -0.86 12.56 5.60
CA LYS A 167 0.16 13.55 5.96
C LYS A 167 0.84 14.09 4.71
N LYS A 168 1.04 15.41 4.65
CA LYS A 168 1.88 16.03 3.64
C LYS A 168 3.34 15.70 3.96
N GLU A 169 4.04 15.17 2.99
CA GLU A 169 5.44 14.73 3.08
C GLU A 169 6.18 15.23 1.84
N GLU A 170 7.50 15.22 1.90
CA GLU A 170 8.36 15.68 0.81
C GLU A 170 9.59 14.80 0.64
N VAL A 171 10.20 14.87 -0.54
CA VAL A 171 11.51 14.31 -0.84
C VAL A 171 12.30 15.29 -1.68
N ILE A 172 13.62 15.30 -1.50
CA ILE A 172 14.55 16.17 -2.21
C ILE A 172 15.37 15.30 -3.18
N ILE A 173 15.54 15.81 -4.41
CA ILE A 173 16.40 15.25 -5.44
C ILE A 173 17.51 16.27 -5.68
N LEU A 174 18.73 15.94 -5.30
CA LEU A 174 19.89 16.80 -5.48
C LEU A 174 20.44 16.64 -6.89
N LYS A 175 20.65 17.76 -7.61
CA LYS A 175 21.21 17.79 -8.96
C LYS A 175 22.60 17.15 -9.01
N LYS A 176 23.43 17.40 -8.01
CA LYS A 176 24.79 16.83 -7.92
C LYS A 176 24.81 15.30 -7.79
N GLU A 177 23.77 14.71 -7.18
CA GLU A 177 23.69 13.26 -7.01
C GLU A 177 23.10 12.56 -8.24
N ASN A 178 22.12 13.19 -8.90
CA ASN A 178 21.46 12.62 -10.08
C ASN A 178 21.06 13.71 -11.08
N PRO A 179 22.04 14.27 -11.84
CA PRO A 179 21.77 15.37 -12.77
C PRO A 179 20.75 14.99 -13.86
N THR A 180 20.82 13.77 -14.38
CA THR A 180 19.89 13.30 -15.41
C THR A 180 18.44 13.24 -14.91
N LEU A 181 18.22 12.74 -13.69
CA LEU A 181 16.88 12.70 -13.10
C LEU A 181 16.37 14.11 -12.84
N TYR A 182 17.23 14.99 -12.33
CA TYR A 182 16.90 16.38 -12.08
C TYR A 182 16.39 17.06 -13.37
N GLU A 183 17.16 17.02 -14.46
CA GLU A 183 16.77 17.66 -15.73
C GLU A 183 15.47 17.02 -16.31
N ASN A 184 15.33 15.72 -16.26
CA ASN A 184 14.11 15.03 -16.73
C ASN A 184 12.86 15.44 -15.93
N ILE A 185 12.97 15.65 -14.62
CA ILE A 185 11.84 16.10 -13.79
C ILE A 185 11.54 17.56 -14.09
N LYS A 186 12.58 18.41 -14.23
CA LYS A 186 12.43 19.82 -14.58
C LYS A 186 11.68 19.97 -15.92
N GLU A 187 12.17 19.32 -16.98
CA GLU A 187 11.50 19.31 -18.30
C GLU A 187 10.05 18.81 -18.18
N LYS A 188 9.84 17.73 -17.41
CA LYS A 188 8.49 17.17 -17.23
C LYS A 188 7.57 18.12 -16.48
N THR A 189 8.08 18.88 -15.52
CA THR A 189 7.31 19.90 -14.78
C THR A 189 6.91 21.04 -15.71
N GLU A 190 7.81 21.51 -16.56
CA GLU A 190 7.56 22.60 -17.50
C GLU A 190 6.59 22.22 -18.62
N THR A 191 6.65 20.95 -19.08
CA THR A 191 5.84 20.46 -20.21
C THR A 191 4.47 19.89 -19.81
N THR A 192 4.20 19.72 -18.52
CA THR A 192 2.91 19.21 -18.01
C THR A 192 2.04 20.37 -17.54
N LYS A 193 0.74 20.36 -17.89
CA LYS A 193 -0.21 21.35 -17.38
C LYS A 193 -0.30 21.26 -15.86
N LYS A 194 -0.43 22.40 -15.18
CA LYS A 194 -0.38 22.48 -13.69
C LYS A 194 -1.34 21.54 -12.96
N ALA A 195 -2.50 21.26 -13.53
CA ALA A 195 -3.50 20.37 -12.93
C ALA A 195 -3.33 18.88 -13.29
N ASP A 196 -2.50 18.57 -14.29
CA ASP A 196 -2.34 17.22 -14.79
C ASP A 196 -1.32 16.43 -13.98
N LYS A 197 -1.49 15.11 -13.93
CA LYS A 197 -0.50 14.22 -13.29
C LYS A 197 0.74 14.09 -14.17
N MET A 198 1.90 14.29 -13.56
CA MET A 198 3.20 14.17 -14.22
C MET A 198 3.50 12.72 -14.61
N PHE A 199 3.01 11.76 -13.84
CA PHE A 199 3.28 10.34 -13.98
C PHE A 199 2.03 9.54 -14.35
N TYR A 200 2.19 8.26 -14.65
CA TYR A 200 1.07 7.35 -14.87
C TYR A 200 0.35 6.99 -13.58
N SER A 201 -0.89 6.50 -13.71
CA SER A 201 -1.65 6.00 -12.57
C SER A 201 -0.93 4.83 -11.88
N ALA A 202 -1.15 4.68 -10.59
CA ALA A 202 -0.53 3.61 -9.81
C ALA A 202 -0.85 2.21 -10.37
N ILE A 203 -2.09 2.01 -10.85
CA ILE A 203 -2.53 0.74 -11.44
C ILE A 203 -1.74 0.45 -12.71
N TYR A 204 -1.58 1.44 -13.59
CA TYR A 204 -0.80 1.28 -14.83
C TYR A 204 0.67 0.97 -14.51
N LEU A 205 1.29 1.74 -13.61
CA LEU A 205 2.68 1.50 -13.19
C LEU A 205 2.88 0.10 -12.60
N GLN A 206 1.95 -0.39 -11.79
CA GLN A 206 2.00 -1.75 -11.23
C GLN A 206 1.89 -2.83 -12.29
N LYS A 207 0.99 -2.64 -13.28
CA LYS A 207 0.80 -3.57 -14.39
C LYS A 207 2.05 -3.66 -15.27
N GLU A 208 2.62 -2.52 -15.64
CA GLU A 208 3.86 -2.48 -16.44
C GLU A 208 5.07 -3.03 -15.68
N ALA A 209 5.18 -2.77 -14.37
CA ALA A 209 6.22 -3.39 -13.55
C ALA A 209 6.13 -4.94 -13.56
N GLN A 210 4.91 -5.49 -13.50
CA GLN A 210 4.70 -6.93 -13.60
C GLN A 210 5.15 -7.50 -14.96
N ARG A 211 4.92 -6.79 -16.07
CA ARG A 211 5.41 -7.17 -17.41
C ARG A 211 6.93 -7.23 -17.46
N LEU A 212 7.61 -6.35 -16.71
CA LEU A 212 9.07 -6.38 -16.57
C LEU A 212 9.57 -7.48 -15.61
N GLY A 213 8.66 -8.26 -15.00
CA GLY A 213 9.01 -9.29 -14.02
C GLY A 213 9.35 -8.75 -12.62
N ILE A 214 8.99 -7.51 -12.32
CA ILE A 214 9.24 -6.83 -11.05
C ILE A 214 7.94 -6.32 -10.43
N THR A 215 8.02 -5.75 -9.22
CA THR A 215 6.94 -4.98 -8.62
C THR A 215 7.45 -3.57 -8.27
N CYS A 216 6.57 -2.57 -8.29
CA CYS A 216 6.93 -1.23 -7.83
C CYS A 216 7.50 -1.23 -6.40
N HIS A 217 7.07 -2.17 -5.58
CA HIS A 217 7.59 -2.33 -4.22
C HIS A 217 9.04 -2.84 -4.18
N ASN A 218 9.49 -3.56 -5.22
CA ASN A 218 10.88 -3.98 -5.35
C ASN A 218 11.80 -2.78 -5.57
N LEU A 219 11.37 -1.75 -6.30
CA LEU A 219 12.13 -0.51 -6.52
C LEU A 219 12.39 0.20 -5.19
N ARG A 220 11.37 0.34 -4.37
CA ARG A 220 11.50 0.94 -3.03
C ARG A 220 12.36 0.09 -2.09
N ARG A 221 12.34 -1.24 -2.21
CA ARG A 221 13.26 -2.12 -1.44
C ARG A 221 14.70 -1.99 -1.92
N ALA A 222 14.90 -1.83 -3.22
CA ALA A 222 16.23 -1.56 -3.78
C ALA A 222 16.80 -0.25 -3.23
N TYR A 223 16.02 0.83 -3.29
CA TYR A 223 16.38 2.10 -2.66
C TYR A 223 16.80 1.92 -1.19
N ALA A 224 15.98 1.22 -0.39
CA ALA A 224 16.29 0.99 1.01
C ALA A 224 17.67 0.34 1.22
N LYS A 225 18.01 -0.64 0.38
CA LYS A 225 19.30 -1.33 0.45
C LYS A 225 20.46 -0.47 -0.04
N LEU A 226 20.27 0.30 -1.10
CA LEU A 226 21.26 1.25 -1.59
C LEU A 226 21.59 2.30 -0.53
N GLU A 227 20.55 2.88 0.09
CA GLU A 227 20.73 3.83 1.18
C GLU A 227 21.42 3.20 2.39
N TYR A 228 21.07 1.97 2.75
CA TYR A 228 21.78 1.27 3.82
C TYR A 228 23.24 0.97 3.48
N LYS A 229 23.56 0.71 2.23
CA LYS A 229 24.99 0.58 1.81
C LYS A 229 25.76 1.87 2.00
N LYS A 230 25.14 3.03 1.73
CA LYS A 230 25.75 4.36 1.90
C LYS A 230 25.90 4.74 3.37
N THR A 231 24.82 4.66 4.14
CA THR A 231 24.76 5.21 5.51
C THR A 231 25.14 4.23 6.61
N LYS A 232 25.04 2.92 6.37
CA LYS A 232 25.14 1.84 7.37
C LYS A 232 24.16 2.00 8.55
N SER A 233 23.25 2.95 8.49
CA SER A 233 22.27 3.30 9.51
C SER A 233 20.86 2.85 9.13
N ARG A 234 20.27 1.94 9.92
CA ARG A 234 18.87 1.53 9.72
C ARG A 234 17.90 2.66 10.04
N GLU A 235 18.27 3.53 10.95
CA GLU A 235 17.43 4.66 11.35
C GLU A 235 17.36 5.71 10.24
N ASP A 236 18.47 6.00 9.55
CA ASP A 236 18.47 6.91 8.42
C ASP A 236 17.63 6.36 7.27
N VAL A 237 17.75 5.06 6.98
CA VAL A 237 16.88 4.39 6.00
C VAL A 237 15.42 4.46 6.42
N ARG A 238 15.11 4.29 7.72
CA ARG A 238 13.75 4.42 8.24
C ARG A 238 13.17 5.82 7.99
N LYS A 239 13.95 6.86 8.32
CA LYS A 239 13.58 8.26 8.12
C LYS A 239 13.36 8.56 6.64
N LYS A 240 14.32 8.23 5.77
CA LYS A 240 14.23 8.44 4.32
C LYS A 240 13.04 7.69 3.69
N LEU A 241 12.72 6.50 4.17
CA LEU A 241 11.53 5.76 3.75
C LEU A 241 10.24 6.22 4.43
N ARG A 242 10.32 7.10 5.41
CA ARG A 242 9.15 7.58 6.16
C ARG A 242 8.36 6.41 6.77
N HIS A 243 9.09 5.45 7.34
CA HIS A 243 8.48 4.35 8.08
C HIS A 243 8.26 4.75 9.54
N THR A 244 7.03 4.62 10.01
CA THR A 244 6.71 4.84 11.43
C THR A 244 7.37 3.83 12.36
N ASN A 245 7.63 2.61 11.85
CA ASN A 245 8.19 1.52 12.65
C ASN A 245 9.44 0.94 11.98
N ILE A 246 10.52 0.84 12.73
CA ILE A 246 11.81 0.25 12.29
C ILE A 246 11.67 -1.21 11.83
N LYS A 247 10.69 -1.97 12.37
CA LYS A 247 10.41 -3.35 11.93
C LYS A 247 10.11 -3.41 10.44
N THR A 248 9.42 -2.40 9.89
CA THR A 248 9.12 -2.31 8.44
C THR A 248 10.41 -2.15 7.63
N THR A 249 11.33 -1.29 8.07
CA THR A 249 12.64 -1.10 7.45
C THR A 249 13.45 -2.40 7.47
N ASN A 250 13.46 -3.11 8.59
CA ASN A 250 14.17 -4.39 8.69
C ASN A 250 13.64 -5.45 7.71
N ILE A 251 12.33 -5.48 7.45
CA ILE A 251 11.74 -6.37 6.42
C ILE A 251 12.27 -6.01 5.03
N TYR A 252 12.43 -4.72 4.71
CA TYR A 252 12.96 -4.26 3.44
C TYR A 252 14.43 -4.64 3.26
N LEU A 253 15.25 -4.44 4.30
CA LEU A 253 16.67 -4.77 4.28
C LEU A 253 16.93 -6.28 4.18
N ARG A 254 16.07 -7.12 4.77
CA ARG A 254 16.10 -8.59 4.65
C ARG A 254 15.53 -9.12 3.34
N SER A 255 15.02 -8.26 2.47
CA SER A 255 14.42 -8.70 1.20
C SER A 255 15.46 -9.40 0.30
N LYS A 256 15.00 -10.31 -0.59
CA LYS A 256 15.87 -11.06 -1.52
C LYS A 256 16.32 -10.26 -2.75
N ILE A 257 16.22 -8.93 -2.71
CA ILE A 257 16.74 -8.05 -3.77
C ILE A 257 18.25 -7.93 -3.57
N LYS A 258 19.03 -8.25 -4.60
CA LYS A 258 20.47 -7.96 -4.66
C LYS A 258 20.65 -6.54 -5.20
N VAL A 259 21.49 -5.74 -4.59
CA VAL A 259 21.88 -4.39 -4.99
C VAL A 259 23.40 -4.29 -5.03
#